data_74670372ff2eb97970a0a879bf0167af
#
_entry.id   74670372ff2eb97970a0a879bf0167af
#
_cell.length_a   1.000
_cell.length_b   1.000
_cell.length_c   1.000
_cell.angle_alpha   90.00
_cell.angle_beta   90.00
_cell.angle_gamma   90.00
#
_symmetry.space_group_name_H-M   'P 1'
#
loop_
_entity.id
_entity.type
_entity.pdbx_description
1 polymer ?
#
loop_
_entity_poly.entity_id
_entity_poly.type
_entity_poly.pdbx_seq_one_letter_code
_entity_poly.pdbx_strand_id
1 'polypeptide(L)'
;MSKRMDGDSQRIIFVPGGASPPENLLKPAPGKTSPLENLPKPVPGRLVRPERYISHNIRPAYTLHYDWTGWPTKGTKLSSQIVAISRETASLWEQDGLYLLTPHATAEKVQLLFSVTPQVSPVFFCMRVKGRLQYVLRKKGVPVEFSRKVAFRSLGENTDNIVGDYIHGQVGKENFVDPRFREIMRQFTVVRDDALLANAAKSNSGRYWYNLHLVLVVANRFRITNPERLGLLRDAAFGMASENGHRIVALSVMPDHIHMALRGDIKRSPEEIAMTFQNGLARVAGCRVWQDGYYAGTFSEYNLEVIRGIAEQS
;
A
#
# COMPACT_ATOMS: atom_id res chain seq x y z
N MET A 1 46.23 12.28 -9.90
CA MET A 1 45.64 11.13 -9.19
C MET A 1 44.41 11.63 -8.44
N SER A 2 43.25 11.49 -9.04
CA SER A 2 41.96 11.91 -8.45
C SER A 2 41.10 10.64 -8.23
N LYS A 3 40.82 10.33 -6.97
CA LYS A 3 39.92 9.22 -6.59
C LYS A 3 38.47 9.65 -6.81
N ARG A 4 37.81 9.02 -7.75
CA ARG A 4 36.33 9.00 -7.85
C ARG A 4 35.79 8.19 -6.69
N MET A 5 34.87 8.77 -5.93
CA MET A 5 34.02 8.04 -5.01
C MET A 5 32.79 7.56 -5.81
N ASP A 6 32.72 6.27 -6.03
CA ASP A 6 31.50 5.61 -6.54
C ASP A 6 30.50 5.47 -5.40
N GLY A 7 29.39 6.19 -5.52
CA GLY A 7 28.24 6.04 -4.65
C GLY A 7 27.44 4.80 -5.06
N ASP A 8 27.64 3.71 -4.35
CA ASP A 8 26.88 2.48 -4.51
C ASP A 8 25.43 2.68 -4.01
N SER A 9 24.56 3.07 -4.94
CA SER A 9 23.12 2.96 -4.74
C SER A 9 22.73 1.49 -4.85
N GLN A 10 22.70 0.78 -3.73
CA GLN A 10 22.15 -0.58 -3.68
C GLN A 10 20.67 -0.53 -4.08
N ARG A 11 20.40 -0.81 -5.35
CA ARG A 11 19.09 -1.21 -5.83
C ARG A 11 18.75 -2.54 -5.16
N ILE A 12 17.86 -2.51 -4.19
CA ILE A 12 17.25 -3.73 -3.67
C ILE A 12 16.30 -4.24 -4.76
N ILE A 13 16.83 -5.13 -5.61
CA ILE A 13 16.03 -5.91 -6.54
C ILE A 13 15.38 -7.00 -5.69
N PHE A 14 14.11 -6.87 -5.39
CA PHE A 14 13.34 -7.91 -4.74
C PHE A 14 13.05 -9.02 -5.76
N VAL A 15 13.57 -10.22 -5.48
CA VAL A 15 13.22 -11.46 -6.19
C VAL A 15 11.81 -11.87 -5.75
N PRO A 16 10.90 -12.24 -6.67
CA PRO A 16 9.53 -12.61 -6.31
C PRO A 16 9.50 -13.98 -5.64
N GLY A 17 9.10 -13.99 -4.39
CA GLY A 17 8.76 -15.17 -3.61
C GLY A 17 7.82 -14.74 -2.51
N GLY A 18 6.62 -15.32 -2.46
CA GLY A 18 5.45 -15.14 -1.60
C GLY A 18 5.61 -14.18 -0.41
N ALA A 19 5.20 -12.94 -0.56
CA ALA A 19 5.53 -11.91 0.39
C ALA A 19 4.49 -11.77 1.50
N SER A 20 4.64 -12.59 2.53
CA SER A 20 4.47 -12.08 3.91
C SER A 20 5.46 -10.93 4.12
N PRO A 21 5.14 -9.88 4.90
CA PRO A 21 6.10 -8.83 5.22
C PRO A 21 7.40 -9.49 5.65
N PRO A 22 8.58 -9.03 5.17
CA PRO A 22 9.83 -9.73 5.36
C PRO A 22 10.00 -10.07 6.84
N GLU A 23 10.25 -11.36 7.15
CA GLU A 23 10.34 -11.88 8.53
C GLU A 23 11.30 -11.06 9.41
N ASN A 24 12.27 -10.38 8.80
CA ASN A 24 13.20 -9.49 9.49
C ASN A 24 12.53 -8.28 10.13
N LEU A 25 11.35 -7.85 9.64
CA LEU A 25 10.53 -6.81 10.29
C LEU A 25 9.71 -7.38 11.46
N LEU A 26 9.54 -8.70 11.54
CA LEU A 26 8.64 -9.37 12.46
C LEU A 26 9.34 -10.10 13.63
N LYS A 27 10.69 -10.15 13.70
CA LYS A 27 11.40 -10.82 14.80
C LYS A 27 11.42 -9.95 16.08
N PRO A 28 10.92 -10.45 17.21
CA PRO A 28 10.94 -9.71 18.47
C PRO A 28 12.37 -9.57 19.03
N ALA A 29 12.70 -8.39 19.51
CA ALA A 29 13.88 -8.22 20.35
C ALA A 29 13.62 -8.80 21.76
N PRO A 30 14.55 -9.57 22.35
CA PRO A 30 14.32 -10.19 23.65
C PRO A 30 14.29 -9.12 24.78
N GLY A 31 13.19 -9.12 25.54
CA GLY A 31 13.19 -8.80 26.96
C GLY A 31 13.42 -7.36 27.45
N LYS A 32 13.17 -6.29 26.65
CA LYS A 32 13.22 -4.91 27.16
C LYS A 32 11.81 -4.37 27.40
N THR A 33 11.55 -3.93 28.64
CA THR A 33 10.33 -3.17 28.99
C THR A 33 10.29 -1.86 28.21
N SER A 34 9.09 -1.55 27.68
CA SER A 34 8.88 -0.37 26.86
C SER A 34 9.06 0.93 27.66
N PRO A 35 9.84 1.91 27.15
CA PRO A 35 9.80 3.26 27.70
C PRO A 35 8.39 3.87 27.68
N LEU A 36 7.49 3.30 26.89
CA LEU A 36 6.09 3.75 26.72
C LEU A 36 5.20 3.41 27.93
N GLU A 37 5.59 2.45 28.79
CA GLU A 37 4.83 2.11 30.00
C GLU A 37 4.89 3.23 31.05
N ASN A 38 5.98 3.99 31.06
CA ASN A 38 6.22 5.08 31.99
C ASN A 38 5.86 6.48 31.46
N LEU A 39 5.27 6.55 30.27
CA LEU A 39 4.80 7.84 29.77
C LEU A 39 3.62 8.34 30.61
N PRO A 40 3.65 9.59 31.08
CA PRO A 40 2.52 10.16 31.79
C PRO A 40 1.25 10.07 30.93
N LYS A 41 0.11 9.78 31.58
CA LYS A 41 -1.20 9.85 30.91
C LYS A 41 -1.29 11.19 30.17
N PRO A 42 -1.86 11.24 28.96
CA PRO A 42 -2.04 12.51 28.27
C PRO A 42 -2.74 13.49 29.20
N VAL A 43 -2.03 14.54 29.63
CA VAL A 43 -2.63 15.60 30.43
C VAL A 43 -3.53 16.39 29.53
N PRO A 44 -4.85 16.49 29.80
CA PRO A 44 -5.73 17.33 29.03
C PRO A 44 -5.16 18.74 28.95
N GLY A 45 -4.89 19.23 27.74
CA GLY A 45 -4.40 20.58 27.46
C GLY A 45 -2.90 20.72 27.14
N ARG A 46 -2.05 19.71 27.33
CA ARG A 46 -0.64 19.75 26.91
C ARG A 46 -0.42 18.82 25.73
N LEU A 47 -0.66 19.32 24.52
CA LEU A 47 -0.31 18.64 23.26
C LEU A 47 1.21 18.60 23.12
N VAL A 48 1.84 17.54 23.60
CA VAL A 48 3.20 17.20 23.17
C VAL A 48 3.07 16.84 21.70
N ARG A 49 3.64 17.66 20.81
CA ARG A 49 3.72 17.35 19.38
C ARG A 49 4.95 16.48 19.16
N PRO A 50 4.82 15.17 18.98
CA PRO A 50 5.96 14.34 18.64
C PRO A 50 6.57 14.80 17.31
N GLU A 51 7.85 14.54 17.14
CA GLU A 51 8.52 14.75 15.86
C GLU A 51 7.77 14.02 14.75
N ARG A 52 7.58 14.69 13.61
CA ARG A 52 6.78 14.15 12.53
C ARG A 52 7.54 13.12 11.70
N TYR A 53 6.79 12.10 11.23
CA TYR A 53 7.24 11.23 10.17
C TYR A 53 7.05 11.98 8.84
N ILE A 54 8.12 12.13 8.08
CA ILE A 54 8.15 12.83 6.79
C ILE A 54 8.90 11.99 5.77
N SER A 55 8.58 12.14 4.48
CA SER A 55 9.09 11.32 3.38
C SER A 55 10.60 11.07 3.41
N HIS A 56 11.39 12.08 3.73
CA HIS A 56 12.85 11.95 3.66
C HIS A 56 13.48 11.19 4.86
N ASN A 57 12.75 11.00 5.96
CA ASN A 57 13.24 10.26 7.12
C ASN A 57 12.61 8.87 7.28
N ILE A 58 11.79 8.46 6.30
CA ILE A 58 11.11 7.15 6.30
C ILE A 58 11.72 6.24 5.24
N ARG A 59 11.92 4.98 5.58
CA ARG A 59 12.36 3.92 4.67
C ARG A 59 11.26 2.87 4.53
N PRO A 60 10.36 2.98 3.55
CA PRO A 60 9.29 2.03 3.37
C PRO A 60 9.80 0.70 2.78
N ALA A 61 9.24 -0.41 3.28
CA ALA A 61 9.20 -1.67 2.56
C ALA A 61 7.88 -1.74 1.81
N TYR A 62 7.87 -2.17 0.54
CA TYR A 62 6.64 -2.19 -0.22
C TYR A 62 6.60 -3.23 -1.34
N THR A 63 5.38 -3.66 -1.68
CA THR A 63 5.06 -4.47 -2.84
C THR A 63 3.78 -3.90 -3.44
N LEU A 64 3.95 -2.97 -4.38
CA LEU A 64 2.86 -2.17 -4.94
C LEU A 64 2.72 -2.45 -6.44
N HIS A 65 1.57 -3.02 -6.83
CA HIS A 65 1.25 -3.32 -8.22
C HIS A 65 -0.07 -2.66 -8.61
N TYR A 66 -0.05 -1.95 -9.72
CA TYR A 66 -1.20 -1.25 -10.27
C TYR A 66 -1.47 -1.70 -11.70
N ASP A 67 -2.71 -2.01 -11.96
CA ASP A 67 -3.22 -2.30 -13.30
C ASP A 67 -4.02 -1.11 -13.82
N TRP A 68 -3.73 -0.73 -15.05
CA TRP A 68 -4.47 0.27 -15.79
C TRP A 68 -5.12 -0.36 -17.01
N THR A 69 -6.44 -0.20 -17.14
CA THR A 69 -7.16 -0.56 -18.35
C THR A 69 -7.73 0.68 -19.00
N GLY A 70 -7.39 0.88 -20.27
CA GLY A 70 -7.89 1.98 -21.11
C GLY A 70 -8.58 1.48 -22.36
N TRP A 71 -9.59 2.21 -22.79
CA TRP A 71 -10.36 1.92 -24.01
C TRP A 71 -10.14 3.03 -25.04
N PRO A 72 -9.99 2.70 -26.34
CA PRO A 72 -9.94 3.70 -27.38
C PRO A 72 -11.27 4.46 -27.46
N THR A 73 -11.26 5.62 -28.09
CA THR A 73 -12.49 6.34 -28.44
C THR A 73 -13.33 5.51 -29.42
N LYS A 74 -14.65 5.75 -29.41
CA LYS A 74 -15.59 4.99 -30.24
C LYS A 74 -15.18 5.02 -31.73
N GLY A 75 -15.17 3.85 -32.34
CA GLY A 75 -14.80 3.70 -33.77
C GLY A 75 -13.31 3.46 -34.04
N THR A 76 -12.45 3.56 -33.04
CA THR A 76 -11.01 3.26 -33.16
C THR A 76 -10.74 1.84 -32.67
N LYS A 77 -10.06 1.03 -33.51
CA LYS A 77 -9.53 -0.28 -33.13
C LYS A 77 -8.05 -0.17 -32.78
N LEU A 78 -7.63 -0.91 -31.78
CA LEU A 78 -6.23 -1.00 -31.40
C LEU A 78 -5.51 -2.03 -32.28
N SER A 79 -4.26 -1.73 -32.64
CA SER A 79 -3.37 -2.67 -33.29
C SER A 79 -2.43 -3.36 -32.31
N SER A 80 -1.86 -4.50 -32.66
CA SER A 80 -0.84 -5.21 -31.87
C SER A 80 0.42 -4.36 -31.60
N GLN A 81 0.67 -3.35 -32.42
CA GLN A 81 1.79 -2.40 -32.24
C GLN A 81 1.74 -1.66 -30.90
N ILE A 82 0.57 -1.54 -30.26
CA ILE A 82 0.43 -0.85 -28.97
C ILE A 82 1.25 -1.54 -27.88
N VAL A 83 1.39 -2.86 -27.90
CA VAL A 83 2.22 -3.60 -26.95
C VAL A 83 3.70 -3.20 -27.10
N ALA A 84 4.21 -3.14 -28.33
CA ALA A 84 5.58 -2.69 -28.60
C ALA A 84 5.77 -1.22 -28.19
N ILE A 85 4.82 -0.34 -28.56
CA ILE A 85 4.86 1.09 -28.19
C ILE A 85 4.78 1.28 -26.67
N SER A 86 4.02 0.46 -25.97
CA SER A 86 3.99 0.48 -24.50
C SER A 86 5.36 0.16 -23.89
N ARG A 87 6.07 -0.84 -24.40
CA ARG A 87 7.43 -1.16 -23.96
C ARG A 87 8.40 -0.02 -24.24
N GLU A 88 8.33 0.65 -25.38
CA GLU A 88 9.12 1.83 -25.70
C GLU A 88 8.79 3.04 -24.80
N THR A 89 7.57 3.12 -24.28
CA THR A 89 7.15 4.18 -23.37
C THR A 89 7.69 3.98 -21.95
N ALA A 90 8.23 2.80 -21.61
CA ALA A 90 8.63 2.41 -20.26
C ALA A 90 9.58 3.45 -19.61
N SER A 91 10.60 3.91 -20.32
CA SER A 91 11.56 4.89 -19.80
C SER A 91 10.94 6.23 -19.39
N LEU A 92 9.84 6.63 -20.01
CA LEU A 92 9.09 7.82 -19.63
C LEU A 92 8.28 7.58 -18.37
N TRP A 93 7.71 6.40 -18.20
CA TRP A 93 6.97 6.03 -16.99
C TRP A 93 7.90 5.84 -15.78
N GLU A 94 9.10 5.30 -15.98
CA GLU A 94 10.10 5.13 -14.92
C GLU A 94 10.47 6.46 -14.26
N GLN A 95 10.52 7.56 -15.02
CA GLN A 95 10.74 8.91 -14.47
C GLN A 95 9.64 9.35 -13.48
N ASP A 96 8.45 8.77 -13.61
CA ASP A 96 7.30 9.03 -12.73
C ASP A 96 7.17 7.97 -11.62
N GLY A 97 8.13 7.05 -11.46
CA GLY A 97 8.12 5.96 -10.48
C GLY A 97 7.21 4.78 -10.86
N LEU A 98 6.94 4.60 -12.17
CA LEU A 98 6.09 3.54 -12.71
C LEU A 98 6.93 2.59 -13.54
N TYR A 99 7.02 1.33 -13.13
CA TYR A 99 7.84 0.30 -13.79
C TYR A 99 6.93 -0.71 -14.49
N LEU A 100 6.88 -0.68 -15.82
CA LEU A 100 6.04 -1.57 -16.61
C LEU A 100 6.46 -3.03 -16.44
N LEU A 101 5.52 -3.88 -16.02
CA LEU A 101 5.72 -5.32 -15.90
C LEU A 101 5.19 -6.06 -17.13
N THR A 102 3.90 -5.87 -17.44
CA THR A 102 3.23 -6.62 -18.51
C THR A 102 2.29 -5.69 -19.30
N PRO A 103 2.54 -5.47 -20.58
CA PRO A 103 1.59 -4.85 -21.49
C PRO A 103 0.76 -5.93 -22.20
N HIS A 104 -0.56 -5.74 -22.24
CA HIS A 104 -1.50 -6.54 -23.01
C HIS A 104 -2.45 -5.64 -23.79
N ALA A 105 -2.81 -6.00 -25.01
CA ALA A 105 -3.76 -5.26 -25.81
C ALA A 105 -4.63 -6.20 -26.66
N THR A 106 -5.92 -5.89 -26.70
CA THR A 106 -6.88 -6.46 -27.65
C THR A 106 -7.33 -5.36 -28.61
N ALA A 107 -8.16 -5.67 -29.59
CA ALA A 107 -8.74 -4.66 -30.48
C ALA A 107 -9.55 -3.57 -29.72
N GLU A 108 -10.01 -3.86 -28.51
CA GLU A 108 -10.97 -3.03 -27.77
C GLU A 108 -10.38 -2.37 -26.53
N LYS A 109 -9.30 -2.87 -25.97
CA LYS A 109 -8.70 -2.35 -24.72
C LYS A 109 -7.19 -2.56 -24.67
N VAL A 110 -6.51 -1.68 -23.94
CA VAL A 110 -5.13 -1.86 -23.46
C VAL A 110 -5.17 -2.08 -21.98
N GLN A 111 -4.39 -3.04 -21.52
CA GLN A 111 -4.19 -3.35 -20.11
C GLN A 111 -2.69 -3.35 -19.80
N LEU A 112 -2.28 -2.55 -18.83
CA LEU A 112 -0.88 -2.34 -18.48
C LEU A 112 -0.69 -2.53 -16.98
N LEU A 113 0.13 -3.51 -16.64
CA LEU A 113 0.51 -3.82 -15.26
C LEU A 113 1.85 -3.17 -14.91
N PHE A 114 1.91 -2.54 -13.76
CA PHE A 114 3.10 -1.85 -13.25
C PHE A 114 3.43 -2.25 -11.82
N SER A 115 4.73 -2.27 -11.49
CA SER A 115 5.20 -2.01 -10.14
C SER A 115 5.36 -0.49 -9.96
N VAL A 116 5.03 0.03 -8.77
CA VAL A 116 5.07 1.48 -8.55
C VAL A 116 5.76 1.83 -7.23
N THR A 117 6.30 3.06 -7.15
CA THR A 117 6.85 3.58 -5.89
C THR A 117 5.74 4.05 -4.95
N PRO A 118 5.98 4.12 -3.62
CA PRO A 118 4.98 4.49 -2.63
C PRO A 118 4.40 5.91 -2.78
N GLN A 119 5.05 6.78 -3.53
CA GLN A 119 4.61 8.16 -3.79
C GLN A 119 3.52 8.26 -4.86
N VAL A 120 3.23 7.16 -5.54
CA VAL A 120 2.31 7.15 -6.69
C VAL A 120 0.88 6.91 -6.23
N SER A 121 0.03 7.93 -6.31
CA SER A 121 -1.41 7.78 -6.09
C SER A 121 -2.13 7.19 -7.32
N PRO A 122 -3.27 6.49 -7.16
CA PRO A 122 -4.06 5.98 -8.28
C PRO A 122 -4.42 7.01 -9.35
N VAL A 123 -4.80 8.20 -8.94
CA VAL A 123 -5.14 9.29 -9.89
C VAL A 123 -3.92 9.74 -10.67
N PHE A 124 -2.80 9.97 -9.99
CA PHE A 124 -1.54 10.32 -10.65
C PHE A 124 -1.10 9.22 -11.63
N PHE A 125 -1.14 7.96 -11.19
CA PHE A 125 -0.83 6.79 -12.02
C PHE A 125 -1.65 6.78 -13.31
N CYS A 126 -2.99 6.83 -13.21
CA CYS A 126 -3.87 6.81 -14.39
C CYS A 126 -3.59 7.96 -15.36
N MET A 127 -3.33 9.16 -14.84
CA MET A 127 -2.98 10.33 -15.66
C MET A 127 -1.66 10.12 -16.40
N ARG A 128 -0.62 9.64 -15.70
CA ARG A 128 0.71 9.43 -16.28
C ARG A 128 0.74 8.30 -17.29
N VAL A 129 0.13 7.15 -16.95
CA VAL A 129 0.06 6.00 -17.88
C VAL A 129 -0.60 6.43 -19.17
N LYS A 130 -1.80 6.97 -19.11
CA LYS A 130 -2.53 7.42 -20.29
C LYS A 130 -1.81 8.53 -21.04
N GLY A 131 -1.35 9.56 -20.33
CA GLY A 131 -0.75 10.75 -20.96
C GLY A 131 0.55 10.44 -21.70
N ARG A 132 1.45 9.63 -21.09
CA ARG A 132 2.71 9.22 -21.74
C ARG A 132 2.47 8.32 -22.96
N LEU A 133 1.59 7.32 -22.83
CA LEU A 133 1.24 6.45 -23.94
C LEU A 133 0.65 7.24 -25.10
N GLN A 134 -0.31 8.11 -24.82
CA GLN A 134 -0.94 8.96 -25.83
C GLN A 134 0.06 9.88 -26.54
N TYR A 135 1.03 10.42 -25.80
CA TYR A 135 2.10 11.26 -26.34
C TYR A 135 2.96 10.46 -27.34
N VAL A 136 3.42 9.26 -26.96
CA VAL A 136 4.27 8.42 -27.84
C VAL A 136 3.50 7.96 -29.07
N LEU A 137 2.24 7.57 -28.93
CA LEU A 137 1.37 7.21 -30.06
C LEU A 137 1.26 8.34 -31.09
N ARG A 138 1.00 9.56 -30.62
CA ARG A 138 0.94 10.75 -31.51
C ARG A 138 2.28 11.03 -32.18
N LYS A 139 3.39 10.95 -31.45
CA LYS A 139 4.74 11.13 -32.00
C LYS A 139 5.07 10.13 -33.09
N LYS A 140 4.52 8.91 -33.01
CA LYS A 140 4.69 7.84 -34.00
C LYS A 140 3.66 7.90 -35.15
N GLY A 141 2.75 8.87 -35.15
CA GLY A 141 1.70 8.98 -36.16
C GLY A 141 0.61 7.88 -36.07
N VAL A 142 0.51 7.21 -34.90
CA VAL A 142 -0.53 6.20 -34.67
C VAL A 142 -1.82 6.90 -34.23
N PRO A 143 -2.92 6.84 -35.03
CA PRO A 143 -4.13 7.62 -34.80
C PRO A 143 -5.04 6.96 -33.75
N VAL A 144 -4.51 6.73 -32.55
CA VAL A 144 -5.27 6.17 -31.43
C VAL A 144 -5.46 7.23 -30.36
N GLU A 145 -6.70 7.44 -29.96
CA GLU A 145 -7.07 8.25 -28.80
C GLU A 145 -7.81 7.38 -27.77
N PHE A 146 -7.40 7.50 -26.49
CA PHE A 146 -8.08 6.81 -25.42
C PHE A 146 -9.24 7.64 -24.87
N SER A 147 -10.35 6.96 -24.59
CA SER A 147 -11.52 7.55 -23.96
C SER A 147 -11.15 8.12 -22.57
N ARG A 148 -12.05 8.94 -22.01
CA ARG A 148 -11.86 9.43 -20.61
C ARG A 148 -12.02 8.32 -19.58
N LYS A 149 -12.72 7.24 -19.93
CA LYS A 149 -12.98 6.12 -19.01
C LYS A 149 -11.71 5.29 -18.80
N VAL A 150 -11.42 4.98 -17.55
CA VAL A 150 -10.33 4.09 -17.15
C VAL A 150 -10.83 3.11 -16.10
N ALA A 151 -10.22 1.94 -16.02
CA ALA A 151 -10.28 1.10 -14.83
C ALA A 151 -8.89 1.03 -14.21
N PHE A 152 -8.85 1.18 -12.92
CA PHE A 152 -7.65 1.05 -12.07
C PHE A 152 -7.89 -0.07 -11.07
N ARG A 153 -6.92 -0.95 -10.91
CA ARG A 153 -6.95 -1.99 -9.89
C ARG A 153 -5.58 -2.11 -9.22
N SER A 154 -5.57 -2.06 -7.89
CA SER A 154 -4.43 -2.56 -7.12
C SER A 154 -4.41 -4.08 -7.23
N LEU A 155 -3.24 -4.66 -7.37
CA LEU A 155 -3.05 -6.11 -7.45
C LEU A 155 -1.99 -6.54 -6.45
N GLY A 156 -2.00 -7.80 -6.04
CA GLY A 156 -1.02 -8.34 -5.12
C GLY A 156 -0.84 -9.84 -5.30
N GLU A 157 0.17 -10.38 -4.64
CA GLU A 157 0.40 -11.82 -4.58
C GLU A 157 -0.65 -12.52 -3.71
N ASN A 158 -1.24 -11.78 -2.76
CA ASN A 158 -2.28 -12.26 -1.87
C ASN A 158 -3.64 -11.69 -2.27
N THR A 159 -4.67 -12.53 -2.12
CA THR A 159 -6.07 -12.11 -2.31
C THR A 159 -6.65 -11.45 -1.06
N ASP A 160 -7.80 -10.80 -1.21
CA ASP A 160 -8.54 -10.14 -0.13
C ASP A 160 -8.76 -11.09 1.06
N ASN A 161 -9.17 -12.33 0.78
CA ASN A 161 -9.40 -13.35 1.82
C ASN A 161 -8.11 -13.70 2.57
N ILE A 162 -7.00 -13.92 1.83
CA ILE A 162 -5.69 -14.24 2.44
C ILE A 162 -5.22 -13.11 3.35
N VAL A 163 -5.37 -11.85 2.93
CA VAL A 163 -4.99 -10.69 3.76
C VAL A 163 -5.90 -10.56 4.98
N GLY A 164 -7.21 -10.75 4.81
CA GLY A 164 -8.18 -10.73 5.90
C GLY A 164 -7.88 -11.81 6.95
N ASP A 165 -7.71 -13.06 6.52
CA ASP A 165 -7.37 -14.20 7.37
C ASP A 165 -6.02 -14.02 8.06
N TYR A 166 -5.05 -13.46 7.36
CA TYR A 166 -3.74 -13.15 7.92
C TYR A 166 -3.84 -12.16 9.08
N ILE A 167 -4.61 -11.06 8.90
CA ILE A 167 -4.82 -10.04 9.94
C ILE A 167 -5.63 -10.61 11.10
N HIS A 168 -6.68 -11.39 10.82
CA HIS A 168 -7.48 -12.06 11.85
C HIS A 168 -6.65 -13.04 12.69
N GLY A 169 -5.75 -13.77 12.04
CA GLY A 169 -4.89 -14.78 12.66
C GLY A 169 -3.72 -14.23 13.49
N GLN A 170 -3.46 -12.90 13.52
CA GLN A 170 -2.27 -12.34 14.20
C GLN A 170 -2.20 -12.72 15.68
N VAL A 171 -3.30 -12.60 16.40
CA VAL A 171 -3.37 -12.94 17.84
C VAL A 171 -3.05 -14.42 18.11
N GLY A 172 -3.39 -15.33 17.17
CA GLY A 172 -3.09 -16.75 17.28
C GLY A 172 -1.61 -17.09 17.07
N LYS A 173 -0.88 -16.28 16.30
CA LYS A 173 0.54 -16.49 16.00
C LYS A 173 1.47 -16.02 17.12
N GLU A 174 1.01 -15.15 17.99
CA GLU A 174 1.80 -14.65 19.12
C GLU A 174 1.82 -15.64 20.29
N ASN A 175 3.03 -15.87 20.83
CA ASN A 175 3.22 -16.64 22.04
C ASN A 175 3.03 -15.76 23.29
N PHE A 176 1.79 -15.58 23.70
CA PHE A 176 1.49 -14.91 24.96
C PHE A 176 1.75 -15.85 26.11
N VAL A 177 2.52 -15.39 27.10
CA VAL A 177 2.81 -16.14 28.34
C VAL A 177 1.52 -16.35 29.15
N ASP A 178 0.64 -15.33 29.19
CA ASP A 178 -0.65 -15.41 29.87
C ASP A 178 -1.79 -15.56 28.84
N PRO A 179 -2.55 -16.67 28.88
CA PRO A 179 -3.70 -16.89 28.01
C PRO A 179 -4.79 -15.81 28.12
N ARG A 180 -4.93 -15.16 29.31
CA ARG A 180 -5.88 -14.07 29.52
C ARG A 180 -5.54 -12.86 28.67
N PHE A 181 -4.25 -12.59 28.48
CA PHE A 181 -3.81 -11.49 27.63
C PHE A 181 -4.15 -11.75 26.16
N ARG A 182 -4.12 -13.01 25.69
CA ARG A 182 -4.57 -13.37 24.34
C ARG A 182 -6.04 -13.03 24.12
N GLU A 183 -6.91 -13.29 25.11
CA GLU A 183 -8.33 -12.95 25.03
C GLU A 183 -8.55 -11.42 24.95
N ILE A 184 -7.80 -10.68 25.75
CA ILE A 184 -7.79 -9.21 25.70
C ILE A 184 -7.35 -8.73 24.30
N MET A 185 -6.32 -9.32 23.71
CA MET A 185 -5.81 -8.94 22.41
C MET A 185 -6.80 -9.17 21.25
N ARG A 186 -7.68 -10.17 21.36
CA ARG A 186 -8.76 -10.40 20.38
C ARG A 186 -9.69 -9.20 20.24
N GLN A 187 -9.89 -8.42 21.28
CA GLN A 187 -10.73 -7.21 21.28
C GLN A 187 -10.15 -6.08 20.40
N PHE A 188 -8.86 -6.14 20.10
CA PHE A 188 -8.16 -5.16 19.26
C PHE A 188 -7.96 -5.64 17.82
N THR A 189 -8.50 -6.83 17.50
CA THR A 189 -8.58 -7.33 16.13
C THR A 189 -10.02 -7.21 15.66
N VAL A 190 -10.23 -6.38 14.62
CA VAL A 190 -11.56 -6.08 14.07
C VAL A 190 -11.53 -6.46 12.59
N VAL A 191 -12.44 -7.34 12.18
CA VAL A 191 -12.71 -7.64 10.77
C VAL A 191 -14.12 -7.18 10.48
N ARG A 192 -14.28 -6.37 9.44
CA ARG A 192 -15.58 -5.89 8.94
C ARG A 192 -15.91 -6.58 7.63
N ASP A 193 -17.14 -6.44 7.19
CA ASP A 193 -17.59 -6.92 5.89
C ASP A 193 -16.69 -6.36 4.78
N ASP A 194 -16.00 -7.25 4.05
CA ASP A 194 -15.07 -6.95 2.98
C ASP A 194 -15.75 -6.74 1.62
N ALA A 195 -17.08 -6.86 1.53
CA ALA A 195 -17.85 -6.55 0.32
C ALA A 195 -17.48 -5.16 -0.27
N LEU A 196 -16.97 -4.26 0.58
CA LEU A 196 -16.43 -2.97 0.16
C LEU A 196 -15.18 -3.10 -0.72
N LEU A 197 -14.35 -4.12 -0.53
CA LEU A 197 -13.11 -4.32 -1.29
C LEU A 197 -13.40 -4.78 -2.72
N ALA A 198 -14.41 -5.60 -2.91
CA ALA A 198 -14.86 -6.07 -4.22
C ALA A 198 -15.52 -4.95 -5.05
N ASN A 199 -16.10 -3.93 -4.41
CA ASN A 199 -16.80 -2.85 -5.09
C ASN A 199 -15.86 -1.69 -5.48
N ALA A 200 -15.91 -1.24 -6.74
CA ALA A 200 -15.12 -0.10 -7.20
C ALA A 200 -15.56 1.21 -6.56
N ALA A 201 -14.60 2.03 -6.15
CA ALA A 201 -14.83 3.45 -5.99
C ALA A 201 -15.06 4.08 -7.38
N LYS A 202 -16.10 4.90 -7.51
CA LYS A 202 -16.47 5.54 -8.78
C LYS A 202 -16.00 6.98 -8.80
N SER A 203 -15.44 7.41 -9.92
CA SER A 203 -15.22 8.81 -10.26
C SER A 203 -15.90 9.13 -11.58
N ASN A 204 -15.93 10.41 -11.98
CA ASN A 204 -16.46 10.82 -13.28
C ASN A 204 -15.72 10.19 -14.47
N SER A 205 -14.47 9.79 -14.28
CA SER A 205 -13.59 9.28 -15.31
C SER A 205 -13.23 7.79 -15.18
N GLY A 206 -13.62 7.10 -14.10
CA GLY A 206 -13.22 5.71 -13.96
C GLY A 206 -13.75 4.97 -12.74
N ARG A 207 -13.38 3.71 -12.71
CA ARG A 207 -13.61 2.79 -11.59
C ARG A 207 -12.27 2.43 -10.98
N TYR A 208 -12.19 2.45 -9.64
CA TYR A 208 -10.95 2.28 -8.89
C TYR A 208 -11.13 1.24 -7.79
N TRP A 209 -10.30 0.21 -7.81
CA TRP A 209 -10.14 -0.77 -6.73
C TRP A 209 -8.78 -0.54 -6.10
N TYR A 210 -8.74 0.26 -5.04
CA TYR A 210 -7.50 0.67 -4.39
C TYR A 210 -7.41 0.09 -2.98
N ASN A 211 -6.94 -1.15 -2.88
CA ASN A 211 -6.81 -1.87 -1.62
C ASN A 211 -5.34 -1.93 -1.19
N LEU A 212 -5.09 -1.62 0.07
CA LEU A 212 -3.77 -1.56 0.68
C LEU A 212 -3.74 -2.37 1.99
N HIS A 213 -2.68 -3.14 2.16
CA HIS A 213 -2.25 -3.70 3.43
C HIS A 213 -1.11 -2.84 3.97
N LEU A 214 -1.31 -2.17 5.09
CA LEU A 214 -0.31 -1.38 5.78
C LEU A 214 0.11 -2.06 7.08
N VAL A 215 1.42 -2.01 7.38
CA VAL A 215 1.97 -2.46 8.67
C VAL A 215 2.82 -1.35 9.26
N LEU A 216 2.50 -0.98 10.50
CA LEU A 216 3.28 -0.06 11.30
C LEU A 216 3.91 -0.83 12.47
N VAL A 217 5.21 -0.68 12.64
CA VAL A 217 5.96 -1.40 13.68
C VAL A 217 6.41 -0.42 14.75
N VAL A 218 6.22 -0.80 16.02
CA VAL A 218 6.69 0.02 17.15
C VAL A 218 8.21 0.08 17.17
N ALA A 219 8.77 1.26 17.43
CA ALA A 219 10.22 1.48 17.50
C ALA A 219 10.88 0.47 18.44
N ASN A 220 12.00 -0.11 17.99
CA ASN A 220 12.74 -1.16 18.69
C ASN A 220 11.90 -2.39 19.12
N ARG A 221 10.73 -2.58 18.51
CA ARG A 221 9.81 -3.66 18.88
C ARG A 221 9.39 -3.64 20.36
N PHE A 222 9.34 -2.46 20.97
CA PHE A 222 8.79 -2.33 22.30
C PHE A 222 7.33 -2.74 22.34
N ARG A 223 6.90 -3.38 23.42
CA ARG A 223 5.53 -3.86 23.57
C ARG A 223 4.67 -2.86 24.33
N ILE A 224 3.57 -2.46 23.74
CA ILE A 224 2.50 -1.71 24.39
C ILE A 224 1.59 -2.75 25.06
N THR A 225 1.67 -2.89 26.39
CA THR A 225 0.91 -3.91 27.11
C THR A 225 -0.35 -3.37 27.79
N ASN A 226 -0.50 -2.05 27.86
CA ASN A 226 -1.69 -1.42 28.42
C ASN A 226 -2.89 -1.52 27.47
N PRO A 227 -3.98 -2.26 27.86
CA PRO A 227 -5.16 -2.45 27.00
C PRO A 227 -5.89 -1.14 26.64
N GLU A 228 -5.93 -0.16 27.54
CA GLU A 228 -6.57 1.14 27.27
C GLU A 228 -5.86 1.86 26.13
N ARG A 229 -4.50 1.82 26.11
CA ARG A 229 -3.71 2.42 25.02
C ARG A 229 -3.90 1.71 23.69
N LEU A 230 -3.97 0.37 23.69
CA LEU A 230 -4.26 -0.41 22.49
C LEU A 230 -5.66 -0.08 21.95
N GLY A 231 -6.66 0.07 22.83
CA GLY A 231 -8.00 0.52 22.47
C GLY A 231 -8.02 1.91 21.86
N LEU A 232 -7.30 2.87 22.45
CA LEU A 232 -7.19 4.22 21.90
C LEU A 232 -6.53 4.23 20.51
N LEU A 233 -5.49 3.42 20.28
CA LEU A 233 -4.86 3.31 18.97
C LEU A 233 -5.83 2.70 17.94
N ARG A 234 -6.59 1.66 18.31
CA ARG A 234 -7.62 1.06 17.46
C ARG A 234 -8.66 2.09 17.04
N ASP A 235 -9.26 2.79 18.00
CA ASP A 235 -10.34 3.74 17.76
C ASP A 235 -9.85 4.96 16.96
N ALA A 236 -8.65 5.43 17.26
CA ALA A 236 -8.01 6.50 16.50
C ALA A 236 -7.71 6.09 15.04
N ALA A 237 -7.30 4.83 14.80
CA ALA A 237 -7.09 4.35 13.43
C ALA A 237 -8.38 4.42 12.60
N PHE A 238 -9.51 3.97 13.14
CA PHE A 238 -10.81 4.08 12.47
C PHE A 238 -11.27 5.53 12.27
N GLY A 239 -11.07 6.39 13.26
CA GLY A 239 -11.38 7.83 13.17
C GLY A 239 -10.59 8.49 12.04
N MET A 240 -9.26 8.32 12.02
CA MET A 240 -8.39 8.85 10.98
C MET A 240 -8.72 8.32 9.59
N ALA A 241 -9.05 7.03 9.47
CA ALA A 241 -9.46 6.47 8.19
C ALA A 241 -10.70 7.21 7.66
N SER A 242 -11.73 7.38 8.49
CA SER A 242 -12.97 8.07 8.12
C SER A 242 -12.73 9.52 7.74
N GLU A 243 -11.95 10.27 8.53
CA GLU A 243 -11.63 11.67 8.29
C GLU A 243 -10.86 11.92 6.99
N ASN A 244 -10.04 10.93 6.57
CA ASN A 244 -9.21 11.04 5.37
C ASN A 244 -9.79 10.29 4.15
N GLY A 245 -11.05 9.85 4.21
CA GLY A 245 -11.72 9.18 3.10
C GLY A 245 -11.27 7.74 2.86
N HIS A 246 -10.59 7.13 3.84
CA HIS A 246 -10.21 5.72 3.80
C HIS A 246 -11.25 4.85 4.52
N ARG A 247 -11.26 3.56 4.22
CA ARG A 247 -12.14 2.60 4.91
C ARG A 247 -11.33 1.38 5.32
N ILE A 248 -11.11 1.21 6.61
CA ILE A 248 -10.47 0.01 7.17
C ILE A 248 -11.49 -1.12 7.18
N VAL A 249 -11.13 -2.27 6.57
CA VAL A 249 -11.92 -3.52 6.56
C VAL A 249 -11.39 -4.53 7.56
N ALA A 250 -10.09 -4.59 7.77
CA ALA A 250 -9.49 -5.39 8.83
C ALA A 250 -8.39 -4.60 9.53
N LEU A 251 -8.35 -4.69 10.85
CA LEU A 251 -7.37 -4.04 11.71
C LEU A 251 -6.97 -5.02 12.81
N SER A 252 -5.68 -5.19 13.06
CA SER A 252 -5.17 -5.87 14.24
C SER A 252 -4.12 -4.98 14.91
N VAL A 253 -4.42 -4.54 16.13
CA VAL A 253 -3.49 -3.76 16.96
C VAL A 253 -2.80 -4.72 17.90
N MET A 254 -1.57 -5.07 17.58
CA MET A 254 -0.70 -5.94 18.37
C MET A 254 0.20 -5.09 19.28
N PRO A 255 0.78 -5.67 20.33
CA PRO A 255 1.63 -4.92 21.27
C PRO A 255 2.77 -4.16 20.60
N ASP A 256 3.38 -4.70 19.56
CA ASP A 256 4.58 -4.17 18.92
C ASP A 256 4.38 -3.78 17.43
N HIS A 257 3.17 -3.94 16.90
CA HIS A 257 2.85 -3.57 15.51
C HIS A 257 1.34 -3.44 15.27
N ILE A 258 0.98 -2.83 14.15
CA ILE A 258 -0.41 -2.73 13.67
C ILE A 258 -0.48 -3.22 12.23
N HIS A 259 -1.45 -4.08 11.94
CA HIS A 259 -1.85 -4.43 10.57
C HIS A 259 -3.17 -3.78 10.20
N MET A 260 -3.26 -3.21 9.00
CA MET A 260 -4.46 -2.59 8.47
C MET A 260 -4.69 -3.02 7.02
N ALA A 261 -5.83 -3.66 6.74
CA ALA A 261 -6.33 -3.79 5.37
C ALA A 261 -7.38 -2.70 5.13
N LEU A 262 -7.17 -1.88 4.11
CA LEU A 262 -8.04 -0.74 3.87
C LEU A 262 -8.26 -0.45 2.38
N ARG A 263 -9.41 0.18 2.07
CA ARG A 263 -9.65 0.90 0.83
C ARG A 263 -9.10 2.32 0.99
N GLY A 264 -8.10 2.68 0.18
CA GLY A 264 -7.51 4.03 0.17
C GLY A 264 -8.34 5.06 -0.61
N ASP A 265 -8.20 6.32 -0.27
CA ASP A 265 -8.62 7.42 -1.13
C ASP A 265 -7.72 7.43 -2.38
N ILE A 266 -8.33 7.44 -3.56
CA ILE A 266 -7.65 7.37 -4.86
C ILE A 266 -6.72 8.56 -5.16
N LYS A 267 -6.89 9.66 -4.45
CA LYS A 267 -6.06 10.87 -4.57
C LYS A 267 -4.80 10.81 -3.70
N ARG A 268 -4.74 9.86 -2.76
CA ARG A 268 -3.63 9.70 -1.83
C ARG A 268 -2.74 8.55 -2.24
N SER A 269 -1.44 8.77 -2.17
CA SER A 269 -0.44 7.73 -2.38
C SER A 269 -0.33 6.80 -1.16
N PRO A 270 0.21 5.58 -1.30
CA PRO A 270 0.49 4.70 -0.17
C PRO A 270 1.33 5.37 0.92
N GLU A 271 2.33 6.17 0.53
CA GLU A 271 3.18 6.92 1.47
C GLU A 271 2.39 7.97 2.25
N GLU A 272 1.56 8.78 1.58
CA GLU A 272 0.71 9.77 2.25
C GLU A 272 -0.25 9.11 3.25
N ILE A 273 -0.83 7.95 2.89
CA ILE A 273 -1.73 7.20 3.76
C ILE A 273 -0.95 6.68 4.97
N ALA A 274 0.20 6.02 4.76
CA ALA A 274 1.03 5.50 5.84
C ALA A 274 1.49 6.61 6.81
N MET A 275 1.96 7.74 6.29
CA MET A 275 2.38 8.89 7.09
C MET A 275 1.21 9.51 7.87
N THR A 276 0.00 9.52 7.30
CA THR A 276 -1.20 9.99 8.01
C THR A 276 -1.44 9.14 9.25
N PHE A 277 -1.39 7.81 9.12
CA PHE A 277 -1.54 6.91 10.28
C PHE A 277 -0.36 7.01 11.24
N GLN A 278 0.89 7.00 10.77
CA GLN A 278 2.05 7.13 11.65
C GLN A 278 1.98 8.40 12.50
N ASN A 279 1.76 9.55 11.86
CA ASN A 279 1.71 10.83 12.57
C ASN A 279 0.49 10.94 13.49
N GLY A 280 -0.66 10.47 13.05
CA GLY A 280 -1.90 10.54 13.83
C GLY A 280 -1.85 9.64 15.06
N LEU A 281 -1.43 8.38 14.89
CA LEU A 281 -1.31 7.42 15.99
C LEU A 281 -0.17 7.80 16.95
N ALA A 282 0.95 8.36 16.47
CA ALA A 282 2.00 8.88 17.33
C ALA A 282 1.50 10.05 18.22
N ARG A 283 0.61 10.89 17.67
CA ARG A 283 -0.03 11.96 18.46
C ARG A 283 -0.92 11.39 19.55
N VAL A 284 -1.70 10.35 19.26
CA VAL A 284 -2.54 9.65 20.25
C VAL A 284 -1.67 8.96 21.32
N ALA A 285 -0.56 8.35 20.90
CA ALA A 285 0.41 7.76 21.84
C ALA A 285 1.16 8.79 22.69
N GLY A 286 1.18 10.07 22.28
CA GLY A 286 1.90 11.16 22.95
C GLY A 286 3.40 11.18 22.69
N CYS A 287 3.92 10.32 21.81
CA CYS A 287 5.34 10.22 21.47
C CYS A 287 5.55 9.64 20.06
N ARG A 288 6.80 9.71 19.56
CA ARG A 288 7.22 9.01 18.36
C ARG A 288 7.33 7.51 18.64
N VAL A 289 6.26 6.77 18.34
CA VAL A 289 6.09 5.37 18.73
C VAL A 289 6.52 4.37 17.67
N TRP A 290 6.49 4.77 16.39
CA TRP A 290 6.77 3.86 15.26
C TRP A 290 8.24 3.88 14.84
N GLN A 291 8.69 2.81 14.21
CA GLN A 291 9.95 2.80 13.46
C GLN A 291 9.91 3.84 12.33
N ASP A 292 11.11 4.21 11.82
CA ASP A 292 11.27 5.08 10.66
C ASP A 292 11.05 4.31 9.37
N GLY A 293 9.90 3.67 9.27
CA GLY A 293 9.47 2.85 8.15
C GLY A 293 8.06 2.35 8.31
N TYR A 294 7.56 1.77 7.25
CA TYR A 294 6.29 1.06 7.21
C TYR A 294 6.37 -0.01 6.12
N TYR A 295 5.46 -0.97 6.14
CA TYR A 295 5.20 -1.83 5.00
C TYR A 295 3.90 -1.40 4.32
N ALA A 296 3.90 -1.38 2.98
CA ALA A 296 2.71 -1.19 2.16
C ALA A 296 2.66 -2.23 1.05
N GLY A 297 1.62 -3.03 1.03
CA GLY A 297 1.33 -3.99 -0.04
C GLY A 297 -0.02 -3.70 -0.69
N THR A 298 -0.12 -3.94 -1.99
CA THR A 298 -1.41 -3.96 -2.69
C THR A 298 -1.99 -5.36 -2.71
N PHE A 299 -3.31 -5.46 -2.78
CA PHE A 299 -4.03 -6.72 -2.92
C PHE A 299 -5.37 -6.51 -3.64
N SER A 300 -6.00 -7.60 -4.08
CA SER A 300 -7.32 -7.59 -4.71
C SER A 300 -8.02 -8.94 -4.57
N GLU A 301 -9.20 -9.07 -5.14
CA GLU A 301 -9.90 -10.37 -5.28
C GLU A 301 -9.17 -11.36 -6.19
N TYR A 302 -8.22 -10.89 -7.03
CA TYR A 302 -7.45 -11.71 -7.96
C TYR A 302 -5.97 -11.73 -7.58
N ASN A 303 -5.37 -12.92 -7.67
CA ASN A 303 -3.93 -13.08 -7.54
C ASN A 303 -3.21 -12.56 -8.81
N LEU A 304 -2.05 -11.93 -8.62
CA LEU A 304 -1.19 -11.42 -9.70
C LEU A 304 -0.79 -12.51 -10.71
N GLU A 305 -0.54 -13.73 -10.27
CA GLU A 305 -0.18 -14.88 -11.12
C GLU A 305 -1.30 -15.25 -12.10
N VAL A 306 -2.54 -15.20 -11.66
CA VAL A 306 -3.71 -15.47 -12.53
C VAL A 306 -3.77 -14.47 -13.69
N ILE A 307 -3.47 -13.20 -13.40
CA ILE A 307 -3.48 -12.15 -14.42
C ILE A 307 -2.29 -12.30 -15.39
N ARG A 308 -1.11 -12.69 -14.90
CA ARG A 308 0.05 -13.00 -15.75
C ARG A 308 -0.23 -14.20 -16.64
N GLY A 309 -0.79 -15.29 -16.10
CA GLY A 309 -1.12 -16.48 -16.87
C GLY A 309 -2.15 -16.25 -17.97
N ILE A 310 -3.11 -15.35 -17.77
CA ILE A 310 -4.07 -14.94 -18.82
C ILE A 310 -3.36 -14.17 -19.95
N ALA A 311 -2.36 -13.35 -19.63
CA ALA A 311 -1.60 -12.56 -20.59
C ALA A 311 -0.64 -13.43 -21.43
N GLU A 312 -0.17 -14.57 -20.91
CA GLU A 312 0.72 -15.50 -21.63
C GLU A 312 -0.04 -16.46 -22.56
N GLN A 313 -1.33 -16.69 -22.32
CA GLN A 313 -2.18 -17.57 -23.13
C GLN A 313 -2.94 -16.86 -24.27
N SER A 314 -2.80 -15.54 -24.40
CA SER A 314 -3.47 -14.69 -25.37
C SER A 314 -2.48 -14.11 -26.38
#